data_a129141fcaed8e88a6ca3b793450806e
#
_entry.id   a129141fcaed8e88a6ca3b793450806e
#
_cell.length_a   1.000
_cell.length_b   1.000
_cell.length_c   1.000
_cell.angle_alpha   90.00
_cell.angle_beta   90.00
_cell.angle_gamma   90.00
#
_symmetry.space_group_name_H-M   'P 1'
#
loop_
_entity.id
_entity.type
_entity.pdbx_description
1 polymer ?
#
loop_
_entity_poly.entity_id
_entity_poly.type
_entity_poly.pdbx_seq_one_letter_code
_entity_poly.pdbx_strand_id
1 'polypeptide(L)'
;MTADLQDTNANNDTKHRIAIVDDESGVRQTLVRGLERFGYVCRPFRSGVDFLDSLEFEIPDCVILDMRMPELDGLGVLGKIPAEAQAIPVIMLTSHGEVSLAVEAMKCGAVDFVEKPVSIKAFADKIGGHIERSVELRRQVAEVEACKSLIARLTSRESEIASQIVHGSSNKEIARALDISPRTVEVHRANIFKKLEVRNAVEFALTFERAKFAARPTPADC
;
A
#
# COMPACT_ATOMS: atom_id res chain seq x y z
N MET A 1 13.59 18.30 -41.87
CA MET A 1 12.29 18.32 -41.22
C MET A 1 12.26 17.15 -40.25
N THR A 2 12.72 17.38 -39.04
CA THR A 2 12.80 16.44 -37.95
C THR A 2 11.67 16.79 -36.97
N ALA A 3 10.70 15.91 -36.86
CA ALA A 3 9.59 16.09 -35.95
C ALA A 3 10.02 15.68 -34.52
N ASP A 4 9.98 16.66 -33.63
CA ASP A 4 10.10 16.47 -32.19
C ASP A 4 8.95 15.59 -31.69
N LEU A 5 9.28 14.40 -31.23
CA LEU A 5 8.39 13.61 -30.39
C LEU A 5 8.46 14.17 -28.96
N GLN A 6 7.54 15.06 -28.67
CA GLN A 6 7.27 15.47 -27.29
C GLN A 6 6.56 14.30 -26.60
N ASP A 7 7.31 13.62 -25.73
CA ASP A 7 6.76 12.75 -24.70
C ASP A 7 5.91 13.59 -23.73
N THR A 8 4.63 13.70 -24.04
CA THR A 8 3.61 14.17 -23.09
C THR A 8 3.28 13.05 -22.11
N ASN A 9 4.12 12.90 -21.10
CA ASN A 9 3.78 12.14 -19.91
C ASN A 9 2.74 12.95 -19.13
N ALA A 10 1.45 12.63 -19.34
CA ALA A 10 0.34 13.20 -18.59
C ALA A 10 0.40 12.65 -17.15
N ASN A 11 1.29 13.22 -16.34
CA ASN A 11 1.42 12.88 -14.94
C ASN A 11 0.44 13.74 -14.15
N ASN A 12 -0.54 13.08 -13.54
CA ASN A 12 -1.54 13.58 -12.63
C ASN A 12 -0.87 14.47 -11.56
N ASP A 13 -1.24 15.77 -11.52
CA ASP A 13 -0.58 16.86 -10.79
C ASP A 13 -0.82 16.83 -9.27
N THR A 14 -0.83 15.66 -8.65
CA THR A 14 -0.82 15.52 -7.19
C THR A 14 0.61 15.49 -6.69
N LYS A 15 1.08 16.64 -6.20
CA LYS A 15 2.41 16.76 -5.57
C LYS A 15 2.48 15.86 -4.34
N HIS A 16 3.37 14.88 -4.35
CA HIS A 16 3.59 14.00 -3.21
C HIS A 16 4.16 14.75 -2.01
N ARG A 17 3.62 14.44 -0.83
CA ARG A 17 3.98 15.04 0.45
C ARG A 17 5.01 14.18 1.18
N ILE A 18 6.14 14.78 1.50
CA ILE A 18 7.25 14.10 2.14
C ILE A 18 7.46 14.68 3.55
N ALA A 19 7.36 13.84 4.57
CA ALA A 19 7.79 14.20 5.91
C ALA A 19 9.31 14.00 6.02
N ILE A 20 10.03 15.01 6.53
CA ILE A 20 11.47 14.96 6.77
C ILE A 20 11.71 15.14 8.26
N VAL A 21 12.10 14.06 8.93
CA VAL A 21 12.27 13.98 10.39
C VAL A 21 13.76 13.82 10.70
N ASP A 22 14.39 14.86 11.24
CA ASP A 22 15.83 14.90 11.52
C ASP A 22 16.07 16.03 12.52
N ASP A 23 16.87 15.88 13.54
CA ASP A 23 17.13 16.92 14.56
C ASP A 23 18.10 18.01 14.07
N GLU A 24 18.92 17.70 13.04
CA GLU A 24 19.86 18.62 12.44
C GLU A 24 19.18 19.60 11.46
N SER A 25 19.07 20.86 11.83
CA SER A 25 18.41 21.88 10.99
C SER A 25 19.03 22.04 9.59
N GLY A 26 20.37 21.91 9.50
CA GLY A 26 21.11 22.01 8.23
C GLY A 26 20.75 20.87 7.25
N VAL A 27 20.64 19.65 7.75
CA VAL A 27 20.23 18.46 6.96
C VAL A 27 18.80 18.64 6.49
N ARG A 28 17.86 18.95 7.39
CA ARG A 28 16.46 19.20 7.04
C ARG A 28 16.30 20.25 5.95
N GLN A 29 16.95 21.41 6.10
CA GLN A 29 16.86 22.50 5.12
C GLN A 29 17.43 22.09 3.74
N THR A 30 18.52 21.34 3.73
CA THR A 30 19.15 20.86 2.50
C THR A 30 18.23 19.90 1.77
N LEU A 31 17.62 18.95 2.50
CA LEU A 31 16.66 17.98 1.94
C LEU A 31 15.40 18.67 1.42
N VAL A 32 14.78 19.57 2.21
CA VAL A 32 13.61 20.34 1.77
C VAL A 32 13.88 21.06 0.45
N ARG A 33 14.89 21.93 0.44
CA ARG A 33 15.25 22.72 -0.77
C ARG A 33 15.60 21.82 -1.96
N GLY A 34 16.25 20.70 -1.69
CA GLY A 34 16.64 19.76 -2.72
C GLY A 34 15.45 19.05 -3.35
N LEU A 35 14.57 18.46 -2.53
CA LEU A 35 13.43 17.68 -2.98
C LEU A 35 12.30 18.52 -3.57
N GLU A 36 12.09 19.74 -3.07
CA GLU A 36 11.14 20.69 -3.67
C GLU A 36 11.45 21.01 -5.13
N ARG A 37 12.74 20.98 -5.54
CA ARG A 37 13.15 21.15 -6.95
C ARG A 37 12.71 19.98 -7.84
N PHE A 38 12.40 18.84 -7.27
CA PHE A 38 11.86 17.66 -7.94
C PHE A 38 10.33 17.56 -7.83
N GLY A 39 9.66 18.63 -7.35
CA GLY A 39 8.21 18.73 -7.33
C GLY A 39 7.54 18.18 -6.07
N TYR A 40 8.30 17.70 -5.09
CA TYR A 40 7.75 17.25 -3.81
C TYR A 40 7.28 18.41 -2.94
N VAL A 41 6.29 18.17 -2.08
CA VAL A 41 5.90 19.07 -1.00
C VAL A 41 6.50 18.55 0.29
N CYS A 42 7.49 19.27 0.85
CA CYS A 42 8.23 18.80 2.01
C CYS A 42 7.75 19.44 3.30
N ARG A 43 7.50 18.62 4.32
CA ARG A 43 7.19 19.07 5.68
C ARG A 43 8.31 18.64 6.63
N PRO A 44 9.08 19.60 7.17
CA PRO A 44 10.18 19.29 8.10
C PRO A 44 9.66 19.14 9.52
N PHE A 45 10.22 18.15 10.26
CA PHE A 45 10.02 17.92 11.68
C PHE A 45 11.37 17.85 12.39
N ARG A 46 11.48 18.46 13.56
CA ARG A 46 12.72 18.50 14.35
C ARG A 46 12.86 17.32 15.31
N SER A 47 11.77 16.58 15.53
CA SER A 47 11.74 15.43 16.44
C SER A 47 10.77 14.36 15.94
N GLY A 48 11.00 13.12 16.39
CA GLY A 48 10.08 12.02 16.14
C GLY A 48 8.71 12.23 16.78
N VAL A 49 8.65 12.89 17.93
CA VAL A 49 7.38 13.20 18.63
C VAL A 49 6.54 14.16 17.80
N ASP A 50 7.11 15.31 17.37
CA ASP A 50 6.40 16.28 16.53
C ASP A 50 5.85 15.63 15.24
N PHE A 51 6.59 14.68 14.66
CA PHE A 51 6.14 13.94 13.50
C PHE A 51 4.97 13.01 13.82
N LEU A 52 5.07 12.18 14.87
CA LEU A 52 4.01 11.25 15.26
C LEU A 52 2.71 11.98 15.59
N ASP A 53 2.76 13.08 16.32
CA ASP A 53 1.60 13.92 16.63
C ASP A 53 0.95 14.48 15.35
N SER A 54 1.74 14.76 14.32
CA SER A 54 1.23 15.27 13.05
C SER A 54 0.43 14.25 12.25
N LEU A 55 0.63 12.94 12.48
CA LEU A 55 -0.07 11.88 11.76
C LEU A 55 -1.58 11.82 12.06
N GLU A 56 -2.04 12.40 13.17
CA GLU A 56 -3.46 12.56 13.47
C GLU A 56 -4.17 13.49 12.48
N PHE A 57 -3.45 14.42 11.88
CA PHE A 57 -4.00 15.46 11.00
C PHE A 57 -3.71 15.20 9.53
N GLU A 58 -2.54 14.67 9.23
CA GLU A 58 -2.08 14.51 7.85
C GLU A 58 -1.10 13.34 7.71
N ILE A 59 -1.46 12.40 6.85
CA ILE A 59 -0.61 11.25 6.50
C ILE A 59 0.22 11.62 5.26
N PRO A 60 1.57 11.60 5.33
CA PRO A 60 2.43 11.87 4.17
C PRO A 60 2.47 10.70 3.19
N ASP A 61 2.94 10.94 1.96
CA ASP A 61 3.14 9.89 0.96
C ASP A 61 4.46 9.12 1.17
N CYS A 62 5.45 9.74 1.85
CA CYS A 62 6.71 9.12 2.25
C CYS A 62 7.29 9.82 3.47
N VAL A 63 8.03 9.08 4.29
CA VAL A 63 8.78 9.60 5.44
C VAL A 63 10.27 9.40 5.21
N ILE A 64 11.04 10.46 5.41
CA ILE A 64 12.49 10.43 5.52
C ILE A 64 12.81 10.61 6.99
N LEU A 65 13.41 9.61 7.61
CA LEU A 65 13.57 9.54 9.07
C LEU A 65 15.02 9.34 9.43
N ASP A 66 15.57 10.28 10.19
CA ASP A 66 16.91 10.12 10.73
C ASP A 66 16.96 9.00 11.76
N MET A 67 18.06 8.24 11.73
CA MET A 67 18.27 7.12 12.63
C MET A 67 18.50 7.60 14.07
N ARG A 68 19.26 8.68 14.24
CA ARG A 68 19.67 9.18 15.56
C ARG A 68 19.08 10.54 15.86
N MET A 69 18.12 10.56 16.77
CA MET A 69 17.53 11.80 17.27
C MET A 69 17.44 11.75 18.79
N PRO A 70 17.52 12.92 19.48
CA PRO A 70 17.26 13.01 20.92
C PRO A 70 15.86 12.53 21.29
N GLU A 71 15.67 12.03 22.52
CA GLU A 71 14.41 11.57 23.12
C GLU A 71 13.83 10.31 22.49
N LEU A 72 13.57 10.33 21.19
CA LEU A 72 13.00 9.21 20.44
C LEU A 72 13.77 9.04 19.12
N ASP A 73 14.55 7.99 19.03
CA ASP A 73 15.34 7.65 17.84
C ASP A 73 14.47 7.15 16.66
N GLY A 74 15.09 7.00 15.50
CA GLY A 74 14.36 6.58 14.28
C GLY A 74 13.68 5.22 14.41
N LEU A 75 14.29 4.25 15.10
CA LEU A 75 13.70 2.94 15.35
C LEU A 75 12.47 3.06 16.26
N GLY A 76 12.58 3.86 17.32
CA GLY A 76 11.48 4.14 18.23
C GLY A 76 10.31 4.85 17.55
N VAL A 77 10.59 5.78 16.61
CA VAL A 77 9.56 6.41 15.78
C VAL A 77 8.89 5.38 14.88
N LEU A 78 9.68 4.57 14.16
CA LEU A 78 9.18 3.55 13.23
C LEU A 78 8.22 2.56 13.92
N GLY A 79 8.58 2.10 15.13
CA GLY A 79 7.74 1.20 15.93
C GLY A 79 6.47 1.85 16.50
N LYS A 80 6.36 3.19 16.47
CA LYS A 80 5.18 3.93 16.96
C LYS A 80 4.30 4.49 15.86
N ILE A 81 4.63 4.28 14.59
CA ILE A 81 3.75 4.67 13.48
C ILE A 81 2.45 3.87 13.60
N PRO A 82 1.27 4.54 13.67
CA PRO A 82 -0.01 3.87 13.85
C PRO A 82 -0.35 2.97 12.65
N ALA A 83 -1.17 1.94 12.89
CA ALA A 83 -1.52 0.93 11.89
C ALA A 83 -2.09 1.53 10.60
N GLU A 84 -2.87 2.60 10.71
CA GLU A 84 -3.46 3.34 9.59
C GLU A 84 -2.41 3.98 8.68
N ALA A 85 -1.22 4.27 9.25
CA ALA A 85 -0.09 4.89 8.56
C ALA A 85 1.03 3.89 8.20
N GLN A 86 0.93 2.61 8.56
CA GLN A 86 1.97 1.60 8.29
C GLN A 86 2.25 1.34 6.80
N ALA A 87 1.30 1.69 5.92
CA ALA A 87 1.50 1.57 4.47
C ALA A 87 2.34 2.71 3.86
N ILE A 88 2.80 3.69 4.67
CA ILE A 88 3.67 4.77 4.22
C ILE A 88 5.10 4.25 4.09
N PRO A 89 5.78 4.42 2.95
CA PRO A 89 7.18 4.08 2.84
C PRO A 89 8.03 4.98 3.75
N VAL A 90 8.79 4.36 4.65
CA VAL A 90 9.76 5.04 5.54
C VAL A 90 11.16 4.72 5.03
N ILE A 91 11.90 5.76 4.67
CA ILE A 91 13.31 5.67 4.25
C ILE A 91 14.17 6.21 5.40
N MET A 92 15.02 5.35 5.93
CA MET A 92 15.90 5.75 7.03
C MET A 92 17.13 6.51 6.51
N LEU A 93 17.47 7.60 7.17
CA LEU A 93 18.77 8.24 7.00
C LEU A 93 19.74 7.75 8.08
N THR A 94 20.94 7.39 7.69
CA THR A 94 21.93 6.84 8.61
C THR A 94 23.29 7.51 8.41
N SER A 95 24.05 7.65 9.48
CA SER A 95 25.45 8.06 9.43
C SER A 95 26.33 6.86 9.10
N HIS A 96 27.58 7.13 8.70
CA HIS A 96 28.56 6.09 8.37
C HIS A 96 28.77 5.09 9.51
N GLY A 97 28.78 3.78 9.19
CA GLY A 97 29.04 2.71 10.16
C GLY A 97 27.83 2.13 10.90
N GLU A 98 26.61 2.52 10.57
CA GLU A 98 25.37 2.08 11.25
C GLU A 98 24.63 0.91 10.52
N VAL A 99 25.38 0.04 9.85
CA VAL A 99 24.80 -1.06 9.05
C VAL A 99 23.92 -1.99 9.89
N SER A 100 24.30 -2.29 11.13
CA SER A 100 23.51 -3.14 12.03
C SER A 100 22.13 -2.51 12.34
N LEU A 101 22.08 -1.21 12.58
CA LEU A 101 20.83 -0.48 12.82
C LEU A 101 19.97 -0.38 11.57
N ALA A 102 20.59 -0.22 10.39
CA ALA A 102 19.87 -0.25 9.12
C ALA A 102 19.18 -1.60 8.90
N VAL A 103 19.84 -2.73 9.20
CA VAL A 103 19.22 -4.05 9.12
C VAL A 103 18.05 -4.20 10.09
N GLU A 104 18.17 -3.66 11.31
CA GLU A 104 17.09 -3.67 12.29
C GLU A 104 15.90 -2.83 11.80
N ALA A 105 16.14 -1.65 11.27
CA ALA A 105 15.10 -0.80 10.69
C ALA A 105 14.34 -1.50 9.55
N MET A 106 15.04 -2.22 8.67
CA MET A 106 14.40 -3.01 7.60
C MET A 106 13.50 -4.11 8.16
N LYS A 107 13.90 -4.77 9.26
CA LYS A 107 13.05 -5.76 9.94
C LYS A 107 11.82 -5.12 10.58
N CYS A 108 11.95 -3.89 11.08
CA CYS A 108 10.87 -3.14 11.69
C CYS A 108 9.96 -2.40 10.67
N GLY A 109 10.15 -2.63 9.36
CA GLY A 109 9.24 -2.14 8.32
C GLY A 109 9.72 -0.92 7.53
N ALA A 110 10.96 -0.44 7.72
CA ALA A 110 11.54 0.53 6.80
C ALA A 110 11.66 -0.08 5.40
N VAL A 111 11.40 0.70 4.36
CA VAL A 111 11.46 0.22 2.97
C VAL A 111 12.84 0.37 2.33
N ASP A 112 13.66 1.27 2.88
CA ASP A 112 15.04 1.51 2.42
C ASP A 112 15.83 2.27 3.49
N PHE A 113 17.15 2.32 3.32
CA PHE A 113 18.02 3.20 4.07
C PHE A 113 19.00 3.90 3.14
N VAL A 114 19.42 5.11 3.51
CA VAL A 114 20.33 5.93 2.72
C VAL A 114 21.37 6.56 3.65
N GLU A 115 22.63 6.39 3.29
CA GLU A 115 23.75 6.95 4.04
C GLU A 115 23.94 8.44 3.72
N LYS A 116 24.14 9.25 4.77
CA LYS A 116 24.53 10.67 4.65
C LYS A 116 26.03 10.78 4.28
N PRO A 117 26.43 11.69 3.35
CA PRO A 117 25.62 12.70 2.66
C PRO A 117 24.89 12.13 1.43
N VAL A 118 23.64 12.58 1.21
CA VAL A 118 22.79 12.08 0.12
C VAL A 118 22.97 12.88 -1.17
N SER A 119 23.01 12.18 -2.30
CA SER A 119 22.82 12.80 -3.63
C SER A 119 21.33 13.08 -3.83
N ILE A 120 20.92 14.35 -3.83
CA ILE A 120 19.51 14.75 -3.90
C ILE A 120 18.79 14.14 -5.11
N LYS A 121 19.43 14.11 -6.29
CA LYS A 121 18.84 13.52 -7.49
C LYS A 121 18.57 12.03 -7.31
N ALA A 122 19.58 11.25 -6.93
CA ALA A 122 19.43 9.81 -6.72
C ALA A 122 18.42 9.50 -5.60
N PHE A 123 18.34 10.37 -4.61
CA PHE A 123 17.39 10.23 -3.50
C PHE A 123 15.96 10.53 -3.94
N ALA A 124 15.73 11.57 -4.75
CA ALA A 124 14.42 11.86 -5.32
C ALA A 124 13.90 10.70 -6.17
N ASP A 125 14.77 10.10 -7.01
CA ASP A 125 14.42 8.94 -7.83
C ASP A 125 14.02 7.73 -6.96
N LYS A 126 14.75 7.46 -5.86
CA LYS A 126 14.40 6.42 -4.88
C LYS A 126 13.05 6.67 -4.22
N ILE A 127 12.81 7.89 -3.75
CA ILE A 127 11.54 8.29 -3.10
C ILE A 127 10.38 8.03 -4.07
N GLY A 128 10.49 8.48 -5.32
CA GLY A 128 9.46 8.25 -6.35
C GLY A 128 9.14 6.78 -6.53
N GLY A 129 10.15 5.92 -6.68
CA GLY A 129 9.96 4.48 -6.83
C GLY A 129 9.30 3.81 -5.60
N HIS A 130 9.59 4.26 -4.38
CA HIS A 130 8.95 3.74 -3.18
C HIS A 130 7.50 4.20 -3.05
N ILE A 131 7.20 5.47 -3.39
CA ILE A 131 5.82 5.99 -3.39
C ILE A 131 4.97 5.22 -4.41
N GLU A 132 5.44 5.07 -5.65
CA GLU A 132 4.71 4.34 -6.69
C GLU A 132 4.40 2.89 -6.26
N ARG A 133 5.38 2.21 -5.69
CA ARG A 133 5.20 0.85 -5.17
C ARG A 133 4.20 0.79 -4.02
N SER A 134 4.23 1.76 -3.10
CA SER A 134 3.29 1.86 -1.99
C SER A 134 1.86 2.14 -2.47
N VAL A 135 1.68 3.01 -3.45
CA VAL A 135 0.38 3.30 -4.08
C VAL A 135 -0.20 2.04 -4.72
N GLU A 136 0.62 1.31 -5.49
CA GLU A 136 0.19 0.07 -6.14
C GLU A 136 -0.19 -1.00 -5.12
N LEU A 137 0.61 -1.18 -4.05
CA LEU A 137 0.30 -2.13 -2.99
C LEU A 137 -1.01 -1.77 -2.27
N ARG A 138 -1.22 -0.50 -1.93
CA ARG A 138 -2.47 -0.04 -1.32
C ARG A 138 -3.67 -0.27 -2.24
N ARG A 139 -3.52 -0.05 -3.55
CA ARG A 139 -4.56 -0.32 -4.53
C ARG A 139 -4.92 -1.81 -4.56
N GLN A 140 -3.93 -2.70 -4.58
CA GLN A 140 -4.15 -4.15 -4.56
C GLN A 140 -4.86 -4.61 -3.27
N VAL A 141 -4.46 -4.09 -2.11
CA VAL A 141 -5.11 -4.38 -0.83
C VAL A 141 -6.58 -3.91 -0.85
N ALA A 142 -6.83 -2.69 -1.32
CA ALA A 142 -8.19 -2.15 -1.41
C ALA A 142 -9.08 -2.97 -2.36
N GLU A 143 -8.55 -3.43 -3.51
CA GLU A 143 -9.28 -4.31 -4.44
C GLU A 143 -9.64 -5.65 -3.77
N VAL A 144 -8.71 -6.22 -3.01
CA VAL A 144 -8.96 -7.47 -2.27
C VAL A 144 -10.05 -7.29 -1.22
N GLU A 145 -9.98 -6.24 -0.42
CA GLU A 145 -10.98 -5.95 0.62
C GLU A 145 -12.36 -5.65 0.00
N ALA A 146 -12.40 -4.96 -1.14
CA ALA A 146 -13.65 -4.77 -1.89
C ALA A 146 -14.25 -6.12 -2.34
N CYS A 147 -13.43 -7.03 -2.88
CA CYS A 147 -13.89 -8.38 -3.25
C CYS A 147 -14.41 -9.16 -2.05
N LYS A 148 -13.70 -9.13 -0.90
CA LYS A 148 -14.17 -9.78 0.34
C LYS A 148 -15.50 -9.22 0.82
N SER A 149 -15.65 -7.90 0.80
CA SER A 149 -16.88 -7.22 1.20
C SER A 149 -18.07 -7.62 0.32
N LEU A 150 -17.86 -7.79 -1.00
CA LEU A 150 -18.88 -8.28 -1.91
C LEU A 150 -19.28 -9.72 -1.58
N ILE A 151 -18.30 -10.61 -1.37
CA ILE A 151 -18.56 -12.02 -1.03
C ILE A 151 -19.31 -12.14 0.30
N ALA A 152 -19.01 -11.30 1.29
CA ALA A 152 -19.70 -11.28 2.58
C ALA A 152 -21.21 -10.94 2.48
N ARG A 153 -21.68 -10.38 1.35
CA ARG A 153 -23.11 -10.10 1.10
C ARG A 153 -23.90 -11.35 0.70
N LEU A 154 -23.23 -12.46 0.40
CA LEU A 154 -23.88 -13.69 0.02
C LEU A 154 -24.50 -14.36 1.26
N THR A 155 -25.72 -14.88 1.10
CA THR A 155 -26.31 -15.76 2.12
C THR A 155 -25.57 -17.09 2.18
N SER A 156 -25.73 -17.87 3.23
CA SER A 156 -25.13 -19.21 3.34
C SER A 156 -25.42 -20.08 2.13
N ARG A 157 -26.66 -20.06 1.64
CA ARG A 157 -27.07 -20.84 0.44
C ARG A 157 -26.42 -20.35 -0.84
N GLU A 158 -26.30 -19.03 -1.01
CA GLU A 158 -25.60 -18.43 -2.14
C GLU A 158 -24.10 -18.74 -2.09
N SER A 159 -23.49 -18.75 -0.89
CA SER A 159 -22.08 -19.11 -0.73
C SER A 159 -21.78 -20.56 -1.08
N GLU A 160 -22.68 -21.51 -0.72
CA GLU A 160 -22.58 -22.91 -1.11
C GLU A 160 -22.61 -23.06 -2.65
N ILE A 161 -23.56 -22.39 -3.29
CA ILE A 161 -23.70 -22.41 -4.77
C ILE A 161 -22.49 -21.72 -5.42
N ALA A 162 -22.05 -20.58 -4.89
CA ALA A 162 -20.89 -19.84 -5.37
C ALA A 162 -19.61 -20.69 -5.35
N SER A 163 -19.39 -21.45 -4.26
CA SER A 163 -18.28 -22.40 -4.16
C SER A 163 -18.30 -23.44 -5.27
N GLN A 164 -19.46 -24.01 -5.58
CA GLN A 164 -19.62 -24.99 -6.66
C GLN A 164 -19.35 -24.37 -8.04
N ILE A 165 -19.78 -23.11 -8.26
CA ILE A 165 -19.52 -22.38 -9.50
C ILE A 165 -18.02 -22.17 -9.71
N VAL A 166 -17.28 -21.80 -8.66
CA VAL A 166 -15.81 -21.64 -8.73
C VAL A 166 -15.11 -22.93 -9.14
N HIS A 167 -15.64 -24.10 -8.70
CA HIS A 167 -15.11 -25.41 -9.08
C HIS A 167 -15.55 -25.87 -10.49
N GLY A 168 -16.31 -25.04 -11.22
CA GLY A 168 -16.72 -25.33 -12.57
C GLY A 168 -17.94 -26.24 -12.68
N SER A 169 -18.67 -26.48 -11.59
CA SER A 169 -19.86 -27.34 -11.57
C SER A 169 -21.00 -26.78 -12.44
N SER A 170 -21.61 -27.60 -13.23
CA SER A 170 -22.81 -27.26 -14.02
C SER A 170 -24.04 -27.07 -13.14
N ASN A 171 -25.08 -26.38 -13.64
CA ASN A 171 -26.31 -26.18 -12.90
C ASN A 171 -26.98 -27.49 -12.48
N LYS A 172 -26.82 -28.56 -13.29
CA LYS A 172 -27.36 -29.89 -12.97
C LYS A 172 -26.61 -30.58 -11.85
N GLU A 173 -25.29 -30.44 -11.80
CA GLU A 173 -24.43 -30.98 -10.74
C GLU A 173 -24.69 -30.26 -9.42
N ILE A 174 -24.78 -28.93 -9.44
CA ILE A 174 -25.09 -28.10 -8.26
C ILE A 174 -26.50 -28.49 -7.73
N ALA A 175 -27.49 -28.60 -8.63
CA ALA A 175 -28.85 -28.97 -8.27
C ALA A 175 -28.92 -30.33 -7.57
N ARG A 176 -28.19 -31.33 -8.09
CA ARG A 176 -28.07 -32.66 -7.46
C ARG A 176 -27.37 -32.63 -6.11
N ALA A 177 -26.25 -31.91 -6.02
CA ALA A 177 -25.47 -31.84 -4.81
C ALA A 177 -26.21 -31.13 -3.65
N LEU A 178 -27.10 -30.21 -3.97
CA LEU A 178 -27.78 -29.38 -3.00
C LEU A 178 -29.29 -29.73 -2.84
N ASP A 179 -29.75 -30.78 -3.49
CA ASP A 179 -31.13 -31.27 -3.50
C ASP A 179 -32.17 -30.17 -3.84
N ILE A 180 -31.92 -29.46 -4.96
CA ILE A 180 -32.81 -28.41 -5.48
C ILE A 180 -32.98 -28.56 -6.98
N SER A 181 -33.94 -27.82 -7.58
CA SER A 181 -34.14 -27.87 -9.02
C SER A 181 -33.03 -27.08 -9.77
N PRO A 182 -32.66 -27.48 -11.00
CA PRO A 182 -31.75 -26.67 -11.84
C PRO A 182 -32.26 -25.24 -12.07
N ARG A 183 -33.56 -25.04 -12.09
CA ARG A 183 -34.20 -23.74 -12.22
C ARG A 183 -33.92 -22.87 -10.99
N THR A 184 -33.95 -23.49 -9.79
CA THR A 184 -33.60 -22.80 -8.53
C THR A 184 -32.13 -22.37 -8.53
N VAL A 185 -31.23 -23.21 -9.06
CA VAL A 185 -29.80 -22.85 -9.21
C VAL A 185 -29.63 -21.65 -10.13
N GLU A 186 -30.35 -21.59 -11.24
CA GLU A 186 -30.30 -20.43 -12.16
C GLU A 186 -30.70 -19.13 -11.47
N VAL A 187 -31.77 -19.18 -10.68
CA VAL A 187 -32.21 -17.99 -9.91
C VAL A 187 -31.15 -17.56 -8.90
N HIS A 188 -30.56 -18.50 -8.16
CA HIS A 188 -29.47 -18.18 -7.23
C HIS A 188 -28.25 -17.61 -7.95
N ARG A 189 -27.85 -18.19 -9.08
CA ARG A 189 -26.73 -17.67 -9.90
C ARG A 189 -26.97 -16.22 -10.34
N ALA A 190 -28.18 -15.91 -10.81
CA ALA A 190 -28.52 -14.53 -11.19
C ALA A 190 -28.42 -13.57 -10.00
N ASN A 191 -28.91 -13.98 -8.82
CA ASN A 191 -28.83 -13.19 -7.60
C ASN A 191 -27.37 -13.01 -7.12
N ILE A 192 -26.56 -14.08 -7.16
CA ILE A 192 -25.14 -14.06 -6.83
C ILE A 192 -24.40 -13.07 -7.74
N PHE A 193 -24.58 -13.19 -9.06
CA PHE A 193 -23.91 -12.32 -10.03
C PHE A 193 -24.31 -10.85 -9.84
N LYS A 194 -25.57 -10.56 -9.52
CA LYS A 194 -26.05 -9.23 -9.20
C LYS A 194 -25.42 -8.68 -7.92
N LYS A 195 -25.36 -9.49 -6.85
CA LYS A 195 -24.76 -9.09 -5.56
C LYS A 195 -23.26 -8.84 -5.65
N LEU A 196 -22.56 -9.62 -6.47
CA LEU A 196 -21.12 -9.51 -6.71
C LEU A 196 -20.77 -8.50 -7.81
N GLU A 197 -21.79 -7.91 -8.45
CA GLU A 197 -21.63 -6.92 -9.51
C GLU A 197 -20.82 -7.45 -10.71
N VAL A 198 -20.89 -8.77 -10.99
CA VAL A 198 -20.16 -9.45 -12.06
C VAL A 198 -21.09 -9.80 -13.23
N ARG A 199 -20.55 -9.76 -14.46
CA ARG A 199 -21.32 -9.94 -15.71
C ARG A 199 -21.23 -11.36 -16.26
N ASN A 200 -20.19 -12.09 -15.92
CA ASN A 200 -19.90 -13.42 -16.47
C ASN A 200 -19.12 -14.29 -15.48
N ALA A 201 -18.98 -15.58 -15.81
CA ALA A 201 -18.29 -16.55 -14.97
C ALA A 201 -16.80 -16.26 -14.78
N VAL A 202 -16.16 -15.58 -15.73
CA VAL A 202 -14.74 -15.22 -15.64
C VAL A 202 -14.54 -14.12 -14.59
N GLU A 203 -15.31 -13.03 -14.66
CA GLU A 203 -15.30 -11.97 -13.66
C GLU A 203 -15.63 -12.52 -12.27
N PHE A 204 -16.61 -13.42 -12.18
CA PHE A 204 -16.96 -14.11 -10.94
C PHE A 204 -15.79 -14.89 -10.35
N ALA A 205 -15.12 -15.72 -11.16
CA ALA A 205 -13.97 -16.50 -10.71
C ALA A 205 -12.82 -15.59 -10.24
N LEU A 206 -12.52 -14.53 -10.98
CA LEU A 206 -11.50 -13.56 -10.62
C LEU A 206 -11.79 -12.86 -9.27
N THR A 207 -13.06 -12.51 -9.00
CA THR A 207 -13.48 -11.91 -7.74
C THR A 207 -13.21 -12.84 -6.55
N PHE A 208 -13.53 -14.13 -6.71
CA PHE A 208 -13.27 -15.14 -5.68
C PHE A 208 -11.78 -15.41 -5.49
N GLU A 209 -10.99 -15.53 -6.55
CA GLU A 209 -9.56 -15.75 -6.47
C GLU A 209 -8.86 -14.55 -5.80
N ARG A 210 -9.20 -13.32 -6.15
CA ARG A 210 -8.67 -12.12 -5.50
C ARG A 210 -8.95 -12.11 -4.00
N ALA A 211 -10.17 -12.44 -3.58
CA ALA A 211 -10.52 -12.50 -2.16
C ALA A 211 -9.73 -13.56 -1.36
N LYS A 212 -9.32 -14.66 -1.99
CA LYS A 212 -8.49 -15.72 -1.37
C LYS A 212 -7.03 -15.30 -1.19
N PHE A 213 -6.48 -14.48 -2.08
CA PHE A 213 -5.05 -14.08 -2.05
C PHE A 213 -4.66 -13.30 -0.79
N ALA A 214 -5.59 -12.71 -0.07
CA ALA A 214 -5.34 -11.97 1.17
C ALA A 214 -5.11 -12.82 2.42
N ALA A 215 -5.06 -14.14 2.31
CA ALA A 215 -4.81 -15.04 3.44
C ALA A 215 -3.30 -15.30 3.71
N ARG A 216 -2.38 -14.53 3.10
CA ARG A 216 -0.96 -14.61 3.48
C ARG A 216 -0.67 -13.55 4.54
N PRO A 217 -0.24 -13.96 5.75
CA PRO A 217 0.11 -13.02 6.80
C PRO A 217 1.31 -12.17 6.35
N THR A 218 1.17 -10.84 6.48
CA THR A 218 2.32 -9.94 6.55
C THR A 218 3.17 -10.33 7.76
N PRO A 219 4.49 -10.32 7.69
CA PRO A 219 5.33 -10.56 8.84
C PRO A 219 5.17 -9.38 9.81
N ALA A 220 4.30 -9.55 10.79
CA ALA A 220 4.26 -8.71 11.98
C ALA A 220 4.91 -9.54 13.08
N ASP A 221 6.13 -9.15 13.47
CA ASP A 221 6.71 -9.40 14.78
C ASP A 221 8.09 -8.68 14.83
N CYS A 222 8.07 -7.41 15.22
CA CYS A 222 9.19 -6.71 15.86
C CYS A 222 8.83 -6.40 17.29
#